data_d4f12f35b51248827f9670f1d393e546
#
_entry.id   d4f12f35b51248827f9670f1d393e546
#
_cell.length_a   1.000
_cell.length_b   1.000
_cell.length_c   1.000
_cell.angle_alpha   90.00
_cell.angle_beta   90.00
_cell.angle_gamma   90.00
#
_symmetry.space_group_name_H-M   'P 1'
#
loop_
_entity.id
_entity.type
_entity.pdbx_description
1 polymer ?
#
loop_
_entity_poly.entity_id
_entity_poly.type
_entity_poly.pdbx_seq_one_letter_code
_entity_poly.pdbx_strand_id
1 'polypeptide(L)'
;MKIYVLSSQQCEDSAKNNGDCFVIDNSKEIVIYDCGCEEYADWVMDYMKEHNYSKAKVVLSHNDDDHFKGIPVLVDNEKTSEITTVLLLKYVDDILDIIDDGRKNRESLKRQIKDTYDNIEQLLGHNLQDAFEHVEIAEGIKISGPGKDYILNAAAKGLDTTEGDTIDSSTITNATSIHLEISAGNKKVLLTGDSSFESVMKEHLEEFKVIQLPHHGNADIGEKIFEETKDDLEKQYIISDNTGNSNGGSDKLDTKGYRVMNTKEKGMLTLDENQISQNRKTIGNLGIYEIFDL
;
A
#
# COMPACT_ATOMS: atom_id res chain seq x y z
N MET A 1 16.45 -4.59 9.20
CA MET A 1 15.16 -4.19 8.61
C MET A 1 14.08 -4.17 9.68
N LYS A 2 13.35 -3.07 9.80
CA LYS A 2 12.14 -2.95 10.63
C LYS A 2 11.03 -2.31 9.81
N ILE A 3 9.81 -2.78 10.00
CA ILE A 3 8.62 -2.23 9.34
C ILE A 3 7.65 -1.83 10.45
N TYR A 4 7.22 -0.58 10.45
CA TYR A 4 6.17 -0.08 11.34
C TYR A 4 4.92 0.14 10.51
N VAL A 5 3.78 -0.34 11.01
CA VAL A 5 2.46 -0.07 10.44
C VAL A 5 1.73 0.82 11.43
N LEU A 6 1.50 2.06 11.05
CA LEU A 6 0.91 3.03 11.97
C LEU A 6 -0.57 2.74 12.23
N SER A 7 -1.08 3.20 13.35
CA SER A 7 -2.45 2.93 13.78
C SER A 7 -3.19 4.22 14.09
N SER A 8 -4.47 4.27 13.74
CA SER A 8 -5.38 5.37 14.12
C SER A 8 -5.46 5.59 15.64
N GLN A 9 -5.05 4.62 16.45
CA GLN A 9 -4.97 4.80 17.90
C GLN A 9 -3.96 5.87 18.33
N GLN A 10 -3.09 6.30 17.42
CA GLN A 10 -2.11 7.37 17.62
C GLN A 10 -2.64 8.74 17.21
N CYS A 11 -3.80 8.80 16.54
CA CYS A 11 -4.43 10.02 16.06
C CYS A 11 -5.39 10.59 17.10
N GLU A 12 -5.58 11.92 17.10
CA GLU A 12 -6.54 12.60 17.97
C GLU A 12 -7.96 12.08 17.75
N ASP A 13 -8.33 11.81 16.50
CA ASP A 13 -9.62 11.25 16.12
C ASP A 13 -9.47 9.87 15.45
N SER A 14 -9.37 8.85 16.29
CA SER A 14 -9.26 7.46 15.82
C SER A 14 -10.55 6.92 15.16
N ALA A 15 -11.66 7.67 15.22
CA ALA A 15 -12.92 7.30 14.60
C ALA A 15 -12.99 7.69 13.12
N LYS A 16 -12.07 8.55 12.65
CA LYS A 16 -11.92 8.87 11.22
C LYS A 16 -11.20 7.77 10.46
N ASN A 17 -11.35 7.78 9.15
CA ASN A 17 -10.44 7.08 8.28
C ASN A 17 -9.10 7.82 8.26
N ASN A 18 -8.08 7.26 8.89
CA ASN A 18 -6.73 7.79 8.96
C ASN A 18 -5.80 7.10 7.93
N GLY A 19 -6.30 6.07 7.24
CA GLY A 19 -5.64 5.42 6.12
C GLY A 19 -4.35 4.69 6.46
N ASP A 20 -3.52 4.50 5.45
CA ASP A 20 -2.32 3.70 5.53
C ASP A 20 -1.07 4.54 5.77
N CYS A 21 -0.14 4.01 6.56
CA CYS A 21 1.24 4.48 6.63
C CYS A 21 2.15 3.35 7.10
N PHE A 22 3.08 2.96 6.24
CA PHE A 22 4.14 1.99 6.57
C PHE A 22 5.49 2.69 6.55
N VAL A 23 6.24 2.55 7.63
CA VAL A 23 7.59 3.11 7.74
C VAL A 23 8.60 1.96 7.75
N ILE A 24 9.44 1.91 6.72
CA ILE A 24 10.42 0.86 6.51
C ILE A 24 11.80 1.44 6.79
N ASP A 25 12.43 0.96 7.87
CA ASP A 25 13.79 1.33 8.27
C ASP A 25 14.75 0.17 7.93
N ASN A 26 15.61 0.38 6.94
CA ASN A 26 16.65 -0.59 6.58
C ASN A 26 18.00 -0.32 7.27
N SER A 27 18.03 0.58 8.27
CA SER A 27 19.21 1.04 9.02
C SER A 27 20.17 1.95 8.24
N LYS A 28 19.90 2.25 6.98
CA LYS A 28 20.66 3.20 6.15
C LYS A 28 19.80 4.38 5.75
N GLU A 29 18.56 4.11 5.41
CA GLU A 29 17.58 5.08 4.95
C GLU A 29 16.17 4.63 5.36
N ILE A 30 15.22 5.56 5.31
CA ILE A 30 13.81 5.33 5.58
C ILE A 30 13.05 5.41 4.27
N VAL A 31 12.18 4.43 4.06
CA VAL A 31 11.14 4.44 3.02
C VAL A 31 9.77 4.50 3.69
N ILE A 32 8.92 5.38 3.24
CA ILE A 32 7.54 5.52 3.67
C ILE A 32 6.66 5.02 2.52
N TYR A 33 5.80 4.06 2.79
CA TYR A 33 4.80 3.62 1.84
C TYR A 33 3.44 4.12 2.34
N ASP A 34 2.89 5.08 1.61
CA ASP A 34 1.72 5.89 1.94
C ASP A 34 1.88 6.72 3.24
N CYS A 35 1.06 7.75 3.39
CA CYS A 35 0.95 8.54 4.61
C CYS A 35 -0.44 9.20 4.65
N GLY A 36 -1.41 8.51 5.22
CA GLY A 36 -2.83 8.84 5.07
C GLY A 36 -3.32 10.03 5.89
N CYS A 37 -2.60 10.47 6.92
CA CYS A 37 -2.99 11.61 7.73
C CYS A 37 -1.80 12.42 8.24
N GLU A 38 -2.06 13.63 8.74
CA GLU A 38 -1.05 14.56 9.24
C GLU A 38 -0.35 14.01 10.49
N GLU A 39 -1.11 13.36 11.38
CA GLU A 39 -0.55 12.77 12.61
C GLU A 39 0.45 11.65 12.31
N TYR A 40 0.27 10.92 11.21
CA TYR A 40 1.27 9.95 10.75
C TYR A 40 2.53 10.64 10.26
N ALA A 41 2.40 11.76 9.55
CA ALA A 41 3.56 12.55 9.14
C ALA A 41 4.34 13.08 10.36
N ASP A 42 3.64 13.55 11.39
CA ASP A 42 4.26 14.00 12.64
C ASP A 42 5.02 12.85 13.32
N TRP A 43 4.41 11.66 13.44
CA TRP A 43 5.08 10.49 13.97
C TRP A 43 6.35 10.13 13.18
N VAL A 44 6.26 10.16 11.84
CA VAL A 44 7.40 9.90 10.95
C VAL A 44 8.53 10.92 11.20
N MET A 45 8.20 12.20 11.32
CA MET A 45 9.19 13.26 11.57
C MET A 45 9.88 13.10 12.93
N ASP A 46 9.14 12.72 13.97
CA ASP A 46 9.70 12.43 15.30
C ASP A 46 10.61 11.20 15.25
N TYR A 47 10.18 10.12 14.60
CA TYR A 47 11.00 8.93 14.39
C TYR A 47 12.31 9.26 13.65
N MET A 48 12.23 10.02 12.57
CA MET A 48 13.40 10.47 11.81
C MET A 48 14.37 11.27 12.67
N LYS A 49 13.84 12.16 13.51
CA LYS A 49 14.66 12.98 14.43
C LYS A 49 15.36 12.11 15.50
N GLU A 50 14.64 11.17 16.10
CA GLU A 50 15.20 10.27 17.12
C GLU A 50 16.31 9.37 16.55
N HIS A 51 16.19 8.96 15.29
CA HIS A 51 17.14 8.07 14.62
C HIS A 51 18.15 8.78 13.73
N ASN A 52 18.16 10.13 13.73
CA ASN A 52 19.08 10.98 12.95
C ASN A 52 18.95 10.83 11.44
N TYR A 53 17.76 10.55 10.93
CA TYR A 53 17.48 10.61 9.49
C TYR A 53 17.09 12.03 9.08
N SER A 54 17.70 12.54 8.03
CA SER A 54 17.41 13.89 7.51
C SER A 54 16.23 13.90 6.56
N LYS A 55 16.14 12.91 5.68
CA LYS A 55 15.11 12.75 4.64
C LYS A 55 14.70 11.30 4.50
N ALA A 56 13.45 11.09 4.07
CA ALA A 56 12.90 9.80 3.70
C ALA A 56 12.58 9.77 2.20
N LYS A 57 12.55 8.57 1.63
CA LYS A 57 11.93 8.30 0.33
C LYS A 57 10.47 7.96 0.56
N VAL A 58 9.59 8.43 -0.31
CA VAL A 58 8.16 8.15 -0.23
C VAL A 58 7.74 7.33 -1.45
N VAL A 59 6.97 6.30 -1.24
CA VAL A 59 6.26 5.56 -2.28
C VAL A 59 4.77 5.77 -2.03
N LEU A 60 4.08 6.42 -2.94
CA LEU A 60 2.63 6.59 -2.88
C LEU A 60 1.98 5.51 -3.74
N SER A 61 1.20 4.61 -3.11
CA SER A 61 0.55 3.50 -3.80
C SER A 61 -0.47 4.00 -4.83
N HIS A 62 -1.33 4.91 -4.42
CA HIS A 62 -2.32 5.60 -5.23
C HIS A 62 -2.71 6.92 -4.54
N ASN A 63 -3.52 7.75 -5.20
CA ASN A 63 -3.73 9.13 -4.77
C ASN A 63 -4.99 9.39 -3.92
N ASP A 64 -5.62 8.36 -3.36
CA ASP A 64 -6.75 8.57 -2.45
C ASP A 64 -6.28 9.27 -1.17
N ASP A 65 -7.15 10.09 -0.62
CA ASP A 65 -6.87 10.98 0.51
C ASP A 65 -6.24 10.27 1.71
N ASP A 66 -6.72 9.08 2.03
CA ASP A 66 -6.27 8.26 3.15
C ASP A 66 -4.97 7.48 2.88
N HIS A 67 -4.31 7.76 1.75
CA HIS A 67 -2.94 7.36 1.44
C HIS A 67 -2.02 8.56 1.22
N PHE A 68 -2.60 9.74 0.99
CA PHE A 68 -1.88 10.91 0.51
C PHE A 68 -1.71 12.04 1.54
N LYS A 69 -2.71 12.34 2.40
CA LYS A 69 -2.81 13.60 3.17
C LYS A 69 -1.62 13.98 4.02
N GLY A 70 -0.86 13.03 4.53
CA GLY A 70 0.36 13.30 5.30
C GLY A 70 1.59 13.61 4.43
N ILE A 71 1.58 13.26 3.14
CA ILE A 71 2.75 13.47 2.27
C ILE A 71 3.07 14.96 2.09
N PRO A 72 2.12 15.87 1.83
CA PRO A 72 2.38 17.30 1.77
C PRO A 72 3.04 17.84 3.05
N VAL A 73 2.65 17.35 4.23
CA VAL A 73 3.26 17.75 5.50
C VAL A 73 4.75 17.39 5.54
N LEU A 74 5.11 16.19 5.09
CA LEU A 74 6.51 15.76 4.99
C LEU A 74 7.30 16.61 3.98
N VAL A 75 6.65 16.96 2.87
CA VAL A 75 7.24 17.81 1.80
C VAL A 75 7.49 19.22 2.32
N ASP A 76 6.51 19.86 2.92
CA ASP A 76 6.58 21.24 3.44
C ASP A 76 7.63 21.37 4.55
N ASN A 77 7.88 20.30 5.29
CA ASN A 77 8.94 20.23 6.31
C ASN A 77 10.29 19.74 5.75
N GLU A 78 10.45 19.66 4.43
CA GLU A 78 11.68 19.22 3.75
C GLU A 78 12.17 17.82 4.18
N LYS A 79 11.24 16.93 4.56
CA LYS A 79 11.57 15.58 5.05
C LYS A 79 11.64 14.53 3.95
N THR A 80 11.30 14.87 2.71
CA THR A 80 11.33 13.96 1.57
C THR A 80 12.58 14.17 0.73
N SER A 81 13.19 13.10 0.22
CA SER A 81 14.27 13.16 -0.79
C SER A 81 13.71 12.92 -2.19
N GLU A 82 12.73 12.04 -2.31
CA GLU A 82 12.02 11.71 -3.55
C GLU A 82 10.65 11.12 -3.23
N ILE A 83 9.74 11.22 -4.18
CA ILE A 83 8.40 10.65 -4.10
C ILE A 83 8.16 9.83 -5.37
N THR A 84 7.93 8.52 -5.23
CA THR A 84 7.70 7.61 -6.33
C THR A 84 6.22 7.22 -6.38
N THR A 85 5.59 7.40 -7.54
CA THR A 85 4.20 7.00 -7.81
C THR A 85 4.00 6.85 -9.31
N VAL A 86 2.82 6.41 -9.75
CA VAL A 86 2.49 6.33 -11.17
C VAL A 86 2.19 7.72 -11.72
N LEU A 87 2.95 8.15 -12.72
CA LEU A 87 2.76 9.45 -13.37
C LEU A 87 1.97 9.29 -14.68
N LEU A 88 0.65 9.07 -14.61
CA LEU A 88 -0.20 8.78 -15.77
C LEU A 88 -0.14 9.84 -16.87
N LEU A 89 0.17 11.10 -16.54
CA LEU A 89 0.36 12.17 -17.54
C LEU A 89 1.51 11.89 -18.52
N LYS A 90 2.48 11.04 -18.16
CA LYS A 90 3.54 10.60 -19.09
C LYS A 90 2.99 9.67 -20.18
N TYR A 91 1.90 8.95 -19.91
CA TYR A 91 1.37 7.84 -20.69
C TYR A 91 0.05 8.15 -21.39
N VAL A 92 -0.24 9.44 -21.61
CA VAL A 92 -1.48 9.89 -22.26
C VAL A 92 -1.68 9.25 -23.63
N ASP A 93 -0.61 9.15 -24.41
CA ASP A 93 -0.68 8.60 -25.76
C ASP A 93 -0.89 7.08 -25.71
N ASP A 94 -0.20 6.37 -24.81
CA ASP A 94 -0.39 4.93 -24.58
C ASP A 94 -1.85 4.63 -24.15
N ILE A 95 -2.42 5.46 -23.25
CA ILE A 95 -3.81 5.31 -22.77
C ILE A 95 -4.82 5.61 -23.90
N LEU A 96 -4.55 6.61 -24.73
CA LEU A 96 -5.39 6.90 -25.89
C LEU A 96 -5.43 5.74 -26.90
N ASP A 97 -4.28 5.12 -27.15
CA ASP A 97 -4.18 3.97 -28.03
C ASP A 97 -4.95 2.75 -27.48
N ILE A 98 -5.02 2.60 -26.14
CA ILE A 98 -5.83 1.55 -25.50
C ILE A 98 -7.33 1.83 -25.65
N ILE A 99 -7.76 3.08 -25.47
CA ILE A 99 -9.18 3.47 -25.59
C ILE A 99 -9.68 3.31 -27.03
N ASP A 100 -8.89 3.70 -28.02
CA ASP A 100 -9.05 3.55 -29.49
C ASP A 100 -10.50 3.65 -30.05
N ASP A 101 -11.33 4.51 -29.48
CA ASP A 101 -12.73 4.66 -29.93
C ASP A 101 -13.02 5.98 -30.66
N GLY A 102 -12.02 6.85 -30.75
CA GLY A 102 -12.11 8.15 -31.38
C GLY A 102 -12.97 9.20 -30.67
N ARG A 103 -13.54 8.87 -29.52
CA ARG A 103 -14.38 9.79 -28.73
C ARG A 103 -13.55 10.76 -27.90
N LYS A 104 -12.34 10.37 -27.54
CA LYS A 104 -11.42 11.18 -26.71
C LYS A 104 -10.26 11.68 -27.54
N ASN A 105 -9.77 12.86 -27.20
CA ASN A 105 -8.53 13.39 -27.72
C ASN A 105 -7.53 13.62 -26.58
N ARG A 106 -6.27 13.83 -26.97
CA ARG A 106 -5.15 14.00 -26.02
C ARG A 106 -5.41 15.07 -24.96
N GLU A 107 -5.97 16.22 -25.32
CA GLU A 107 -6.21 17.31 -24.38
C GLU A 107 -7.38 17.04 -23.42
N SER A 108 -8.43 16.36 -23.90
CA SER A 108 -9.53 15.94 -23.03
C SER A 108 -9.09 14.87 -22.03
N LEU A 109 -8.27 13.91 -22.47
CA LEU A 109 -7.74 12.86 -21.61
C LEU A 109 -6.78 13.43 -20.56
N LYS A 110 -5.87 14.32 -20.96
CA LYS A 110 -5.00 15.02 -20.00
C LYS A 110 -5.77 15.74 -18.93
N ARG A 111 -6.85 16.44 -19.28
CA ARG A 111 -7.72 17.12 -18.32
C ARG A 111 -8.35 16.12 -17.38
N GLN A 112 -8.90 15.04 -17.88
CA GLN A 112 -9.53 14.01 -17.07
C GLN A 112 -8.51 13.33 -16.11
N ILE A 113 -7.30 13.04 -16.58
CA ILE A 113 -6.23 12.52 -15.69
C ILE A 113 -5.92 13.53 -14.58
N LYS A 114 -5.79 14.81 -14.92
CA LYS A 114 -5.55 15.86 -13.92
C LYS A 114 -6.67 15.97 -12.91
N ASP A 115 -7.91 15.93 -13.37
CA ASP A 115 -9.09 16.03 -12.49
C ASP A 115 -9.23 14.81 -11.56
N THR A 116 -8.80 13.63 -12.02
CA THR A 116 -8.85 12.37 -11.24
C THR A 116 -7.66 12.25 -10.27
N TYR A 117 -6.50 12.78 -10.64
CA TYR A 117 -5.25 12.66 -9.89
C TYR A 117 -4.72 14.05 -9.47
N ASP A 118 -5.61 14.95 -9.04
CA ASP A 118 -5.30 16.35 -8.71
C ASP A 118 -4.33 16.46 -7.52
N ASN A 119 -4.37 15.52 -6.58
CA ASN A 119 -3.45 15.48 -5.45
C ASN A 119 -1.98 15.43 -5.90
N ILE A 120 -1.68 14.73 -6.99
CA ILE A 120 -0.31 14.67 -7.53
C ILE A 120 0.18 16.05 -7.99
N GLU A 121 -0.70 16.95 -8.43
CA GLU A 121 -0.31 18.31 -8.79
C GLU A 121 0.27 19.12 -7.62
N GLN A 122 -0.13 18.83 -6.37
CA GLN A 122 0.41 19.45 -5.16
C GLN A 122 1.88 19.10 -4.93
N LEU A 123 2.35 18.00 -5.51
CA LEU A 123 3.73 17.53 -5.42
C LEU A 123 4.62 18.02 -6.59
N LEU A 124 4.05 18.78 -7.53
CA LEU A 124 4.82 19.30 -8.66
C LEU A 124 5.90 20.28 -8.15
N GLY A 125 7.12 20.12 -8.66
CA GLY A 125 8.29 20.88 -8.21
C GLY A 125 9.14 20.16 -7.14
N HIS A 126 8.64 19.09 -6.58
CA HIS A 126 9.41 18.17 -5.74
C HIS A 126 9.99 17.03 -6.60
N ASN A 127 10.88 16.24 -6.02
CA ASN A 127 11.57 15.16 -6.76
C ASN A 127 10.62 13.97 -7.00
N LEU A 128 9.68 14.11 -7.96
CA LEU A 128 8.77 13.07 -8.37
C LEU A 128 9.46 12.07 -9.29
N GLN A 129 9.35 10.79 -8.96
CA GLN A 129 9.82 9.65 -9.73
C GLN A 129 8.64 8.83 -10.23
N ASP A 130 8.75 8.35 -11.47
CA ASP A 130 7.74 7.47 -12.03
C ASP A 130 8.00 6.02 -11.62
N ALA A 131 7.00 5.38 -11.05
CA ALA A 131 7.05 4.02 -10.55
C ALA A 131 7.50 2.98 -11.59
N PHE A 132 7.23 3.21 -12.88
CA PHE A 132 7.65 2.29 -13.95
C PHE A 132 9.12 2.47 -14.37
N GLU A 133 9.71 3.62 -14.08
CA GLU A 133 11.11 3.95 -14.41
C GLU A 133 12.03 3.83 -13.19
N HIS A 134 11.48 4.01 -11.98
CA HIS A 134 12.21 4.01 -10.71
C HIS A 134 11.75 2.85 -9.82
N VAL A 135 12.12 1.63 -10.23
CA VAL A 135 11.67 0.39 -9.59
C VAL A 135 12.41 0.11 -8.27
N GLU A 136 13.73 0.31 -8.24
CA GLU A 136 14.55 0.09 -7.04
C GLU A 136 14.49 1.34 -6.15
N ILE A 137 13.78 1.26 -5.04
CA ILE A 137 13.58 2.39 -4.13
C ILE A 137 14.76 2.52 -3.16
N ALA A 138 15.14 1.40 -2.54
CA ALA A 138 16.22 1.34 -1.57
C ALA A 138 16.82 -0.07 -1.54
N GLU A 139 17.93 -0.27 -0.83
CA GLU A 139 18.50 -1.61 -0.68
C GLU A 139 17.47 -2.58 -0.06
N GLY A 140 17.09 -3.59 -0.84
CA GLY A 140 16.10 -4.59 -0.47
C GLY A 140 14.64 -4.12 -0.50
N ILE A 141 14.35 -2.97 -1.11
CA ILE A 141 13.01 -2.40 -1.23
C ILE A 141 12.79 -1.98 -2.68
N LYS A 142 11.81 -2.59 -3.33
CA LYS A 142 11.50 -2.29 -4.74
C LYS A 142 10.01 -2.34 -5.03
N ILE A 143 9.59 -1.66 -6.10
CA ILE A 143 8.27 -1.83 -6.67
C ILE A 143 8.22 -3.20 -7.36
N SER A 144 7.26 -4.05 -6.98
CA SER A 144 7.08 -5.39 -7.57
C SER A 144 5.97 -5.43 -8.62
N GLY A 145 4.94 -4.60 -8.46
CA GLY A 145 3.82 -4.59 -9.37
C GLY A 145 2.75 -3.54 -9.04
N PRO A 146 1.58 -3.67 -9.64
CA PRO A 146 1.36 -4.40 -10.89
C PRO A 146 2.13 -3.77 -12.05
N GLY A 147 2.39 -4.55 -13.11
CA GLY A 147 3.16 -4.05 -14.26
C GLY A 147 2.47 -2.90 -15.01
N LYS A 148 3.26 -2.12 -15.79
CA LYS A 148 2.79 -0.96 -16.55
C LYS A 148 1.56 -1.27 -17.40
N ASP A 149 1.57 -2.38 -18.15
CA ASP A 149 0.45 -2.72 -19.06
C ASP A 149 -0.86 -2.92 -18.29
N TYR A 150 -0.82 -3.55 -17.11
CA TYR A 150 -2.00 -3.69 -16.26
C TYR A 150 -2.54 -2.33 -15.83
N ILE A 151 -1.69 -1.48 -15.29
CA ILE A 151 -2.07 -0.15 -14.78
C ILE A 151 -2.63 0.72 -15.90
N LEU A 152 -2.00 0.76 -17.07
CA LEU A 152 -2.50 1.58 -18.17
C LEU A 152 -3.84 1.08 -18.73
N ASN A 153 -4.05 -0.24 -18.80
CA ASN A 153 -5.34 -0.82 -19.18
C ASN A 153 -6.44 -0.51 -18.15
N ALA A 154 -6.14 -0.63 -16.84
CA ALA A 154 -7.08 -0.30 -15.79
C ALA A 154 -7.41 1.20 -15.78
N ALA A 155 -6.40 2.06 -15.91
CA ALA A 155 -6.60 3.51 -16.02
C ALA A 155 -7.42 3.88 -17.27
N ALA A 156 -7.14 3.27 -18.43
CA ALA A 156 -7.90 3.49 -19.67
C ALA A 156 -9.38 3.11 -19.46
N LYS A 157 -9.65 1.97 -18.81
CA LYS A 157 -11.01 1.52 -18.49
C LYS A 157 -11.74 2.56 -17.63
N GLY A 158 -11.16 3.03 -16.53
CA GLY A 158 -11.78 4.02 -15.65
C GLY A 158 -11.96 5.39 -16.31
N LEU A 159 -11.01 5.80 -17.14
CA LEU A 159 -11.06 7.08 -17.84
C LEU A 159 -12.01 7.07 -19.06
N ASP A 160 -12.34 5.90 -19.60
CA ASP A 160 -13.29 5.79 -20.73
C ASP A 160 -14.75 5.84 -20.28
N THR A 161 -15.04 5.46 -19.05
CA THR A 161 -16.42 5.42 -18.53
C THR A 161 -16.85 6.77 -17.96
N THR A 162 -18.18 7.03 -17.97
CA THR A 162 -18.78 8.21 -17.33
C THR A 162 -19.24 7.94 -15.90
N GLU A 163 -19.19 6.69 -15.45
CA GLU A 163 -19.73 6.20 -14.17
C GLU A 163 -18.66 5.45 -13.36
N GLY A 164 -17.50 5.95 -13.16
CA GLY A 164 -16.44 5.31 -12.36
C GLY A 164 -16.49 3.78 -12.43
N ASP A 165 -15.65 3.17 -13.23
CA ASP A 165 -15.64 1.71 -13.37
C ASP A 165 -14.94 1.04 -12.17
N THR A 166 -15.14 -0.26 -12.00
CA THR A 166 -14.52 -1.04 -10.92
C THR A 166 -13.85 -2.30 -11.45
N ILE A 167 -12.86 -2.77 -10.71
CA ILE A 167 -12.26 -4.10 -10.86
C ILE A 167 -12.38 -4.79 -9.51
N ASP A 168 -13.00 -5.95 -9.46
CA ASP A 168 -13.25 -6.70 -8.22
C ASP A 168 -13.92 -5.84 -7.11
N SER A 169 -14.87 -4.98 -7.49
CA SER A 169 -15.56 -4.04 -6.59
C SER A 169 -14.68 -2.90 -6.03
N SER A 170 -13.43 -2.78 -6.45
CA SER A 170 -12.55 -1.64 -6.15
C SER A 170 -12.71 -0.54 -7.20
N THR A 171 -12.52 0.70 -6.82
CA THR A 171 -12.40 1.80 -7.78
C THR A 171 -11.20 1.56 -8.70
N ILE A 172 -11.18 2.20 -9.87
CA ILE A 172 -10.02 2.06 -10.77
C ILE A 172 -8.76 2.68 -10.12
N THR A 173 -8.90 3.75 -9.35
CA THR A 173 -7.79 4.34 -8.60
C THR A 173 -7.15 3.33 -7.66
N ASN A 174 -7.97 2.67 -6.82
CA ASN A 174 -7.49 1.63 -5.91
C ASN A 174 -6.88 0.44 -6.67
N ALA A 175 -7.58 -0.04 -7.72
CA ALA A 175 -7.12 -1.17 -8.52
C ALA A 175 -5.75 -0.94 -9.19
N THR A 176 -5.32 0.33 -9.36
CA THR A 176 -4.02 0.71 -9.91
C THR A 176 -2.96 0.98 -8.84
N SER A 177 -3.21 0.68 -7.56
CA SER A 177 -2.22 0.81 -6.50
C SER A 177 -0.94 0.04 -6.84
N ILE A 178 0.22 0.69 -6.67
CA ILE A 178 1.51 0.02 -6.86
C ILE A 178 1.90 -0.81 -5.65
N HIS A 179 2.52 -1.95 -5.90
CA HIS A 179 2.96 -2.87 -4.85
C HIS A 179 4.43 -2.67 -4.50
N LEU A 180 4.76 -2.84 -3.23
CA LEU A 180 6.14 -2.76 -2.73
C LEU A 180 6.58 -4.12 -2.18
N GLU A 181 7.67 -4.66 -2.74
CA GLU A 181 8.38 -5.82 -2.21
C GLU A 181 9.47 -5.35 -1.25
N ILE A 182 9.51 -5.94 -0.06
CA ILE A 182 10.55 -5.68 0.95
C ILE A 182 11.26 -7.00 1.25
N SER A 183 12.58 -7.03 1.07
CA SER A 183 13.43 -8.17 1.41
C SER A 183 13.91 -8.04 2.87
N ALA A 184 13.40 -8.91 3.74
CA ALA A 184 13.78 -8.98 5.15
C ALA A 184 14.56 -10.28 5.41
N GLY A 185 15.88 -10.23 5.36
CA GLY A 185 16.74 -11.41 5.39
C GLY A 185 16.48 -12.34 4.19
N ASN A 186 16.04 -13.56 4.46
CA ASN A 186 15.68 -14.54 3.42
C ASN A 186 14.16 -14.60 3.14
N LYS A 187 13.40 -13.68 3.67
CA LYS A 187 11.94 -13.59 3.51
C LYS A 187 11.56 -12.31 2.82
N LYS A 188 10.38 -12.31 2.22
CA LYS A 188 9.81 -11.16 1.54
C LYS A 188 8.49 -10.74 2.18
N VAL A 189 8.24 -9.44 2.17
CA VAL A 189 6.99 -8.81 2.56
C VAL A 189 6.41 -8.12 1.33
N LEU A 190 5.12 -8.26 1.09
CA LEU A 190 4.37 -7.57 0.04
C LEU A 190 3.44 -6.54 0.67
N LEU A 191 3.57 -5.29 0.26
CA LEU A 191 2.59 -4.23 0.52
C LEU A 191 1.81 -3.97 -0.77
N THR A 192 0.50 -3.85 -0.68
CA THR A 192 -0.42 -3.87 -1.83
C THR A 192 -1.26 -2.60 -1.97
N GLY A 193 -1.22 -1.69 -0.98
CA GLY A 193 -2.16 -0.57 -0.93
C GLY A 193 -3.62 -1.07 -0.98
N ASP A 194 -4.44 -0.41 -1.78
CA ASP A 194 -5.86 -0.73 -1.92
C ASP A 194 -6.20 -1.54 -3.19
N SER A 195 -5.22 -2.31 -3.67
CA SER A 195 -5.31 -3.08 -4.90
C SER A 195 -6.53 -4.00 -4.97
N SER A 196 -7.04 -4.22 -6.18
CA SER A 196 -7.98 -5.29 -6.47
C SER A 196 -7.33 -6.68 -6.33
N PHE A 197 -8.13 -7.71 -6.19
CA PHE A 197 -7.64 -9.10 -6.23
C PHE A 197 -6.93 -9.42 -7.54
N GLU A 198 -7.48 -8.96 -8.68
CA GLU A 198 -6.85 -9.16 -9.99
C GLU A 198 -5.44 -8.58 -10.05
N SER A 199 -5.23 -7.40 -9.43
CA SER A 199 -3.91 -6.76 -9.33
C SER A 199 -2.95 -7.60 -8.49
N VAL A 200 -3.38 -8.03 -7.29
CA VAL A 200 -2.56 -8.83 -6.38
C VAL A 200 -2.15 -10.16 -6.99
N MET A 201 -3.02 -10.77 -7.81
CA MET A 201 -2.72 -12.02 -8.51
C MET A 201 -1.71 -11.88 -9.65
N LYS A 202 -1.21 -10.68 -9.94
CA LYS A 202 -0.02 -10.49 -10.79
C LYS A 202 1.28 -10.79 -10.05
N GLU A 203 1.24 -10.84 -8.72
CA GLU A 203 2.36 -11.22 -7.87
C GLU A 203 2.45 -12.73 -7.69
N HIS A 204 3.66 -13.24 -7.44
CA HIS A 204 3.92 -14.61 -7.05
C HIS A 204 3.75 -14.77 -5.54
N LEU A 205 2.51 -14.89 -5.05
CA LEU A 205 2.18 -14.84 -3.61
C LEU A 205 2.93 -15.89 -2.78
N GLU A 206 3.34 -17.00 -3.38
CA GLU A 206 4.15 -18.06 -2.73
C GLU A 206 5.52 -17.57 -2.27
N GLU A 207 6.08 -16.52 -2.89
CA GLU A 207 7.39 -15.96 -2.52
C GLU A 207 7.34 -15.11 -1.24
N PHE A 208 6.18 -14.61 -0.87
CA PHE A 208 6.03 -13.67 0.24
C PHE A 208 5.67 -14.41 1.54
N LYS A 209 6.40 -14.11 2.60
CA LYS A 209 6.12 -14.60 3.96
C LYS A 209 5.02 -13.79 4.62
N VAL A 210 4.97 -12.50 4.35
CA VAL A 210 4.00 -11.55 4.90
C VAL A 210 3.33 -10.81 3.74
N ILE A 211 2.01 -10.70 3.75
CA ILE A 211 1.22 -9.99 2.74
C ILE A 211 0.32 -8.98 3.46
N GLN A 212 0.37 -7.71 3.06
CA GLN A 212 -0.69 -6.76 3.41
C GLN A 212 -1.96 -7.17 2.67
N LEU A 213 -3.07 -7.29 3.39
CA LEU A 213 -4.37 -7.49 2.76
C LEU A 213 -4.88 -6.14 2.23
N PRO A 214 -5.22 -6.06 0.94
CA PRO A 214 -5.55 -4.80 0.28
C PRO A 214 -6.79 -4.12 0.88
N HIS A 215 -6.87 -2.82 0.65
CA HIS A 215 -8.04 -2.00 0.93
C HIS A 215 -8.52 -2.19 2.38
N HIS A 216 -7.58 -1.95 3.32
CA HIS A 216 -7.78 -2.07 4.76
C HIS A 216 -8.33 -3.43 5.22
N GLY A 217 -8.03 -4.49 4.47
CA GLY A 217 -8.53 -5.84 4.73
C GLY A 217 -9.96 -6.08 4.23
N ASN A 218 -10.32 -5.48 3.09
CA ASN A 218 -11.59 -5.74 2.43
C ASN A 218 -11.90 -7.24 2.35
N ALA A 219 -13.10 -7.64 2.83
CA ALA A 219 -13.44 -9.03 2.99
C ALA A 219 -13.46 -9.82 1.66
N ASP A 220 -14.04 -9.24 0.60
CA ASP A 220 -14.16 -9.91 -0.70
C ASP A 220 -12.80 -10.20 -1.34
N ILE A 221 -11.82 -9.33 -1.09
CA ILE A 221 -10.44 -9.48 -1.59
C ILE A 221 -9.64 -10.39 -0.64
N GLY A 222 -9.72 -10.15 0.66
CA GLY A 222 -8.99 -10.89 1.68
C GLY A 222 -9.32 -12.39 1.68
N GLU A 223 -10.60 -12.75 1.57
CA GLU A 223 -11.04 -14.15 1.49
C GLU A 223 -10.48 -14.86 0.26
N LYS A 224 -10.44 -14.19 -0.89
CA LYS A 224 -9.83 -14.75 -2.11
C LYS A 224 -8.32 -14.95 -1.94
N ILE A 225 -7.61 -14.01 -1.31
CA ILE A 225 -6.17 -14.14 -1.03
C ILE A 225 -5.92 -15.31 -0.05
N PHE A 226 -6.76 -15.46 0.97
CA PHE A 226 -6.68 -16.58 1.90
C PHE A 226 -6.86 -17.93 1.18
N GLU A 227 -7.82 -18.02 0.26
CA GLU A 227 -8.04 -19.24 -0.51
C GLU A 227 -6.85 -19.59 -1.42
N GLU A 228 -6.26 -18.60 -2.09
CA GLU A 228 -5.09 -18.80 -2.96
C GLU A 228 -3.83 -19.21 -2.17
N THR A 229 -3.75 -18.82 -0.91
CA THR A 229 -2.55 -19.06 -0.08
C THR A 229 -2.77 -20.06 1.05
N LYS A 230 -3.91 -20.73 1.10
CA LYS A 230 -4.36 -21.62 2.19
C LYS A 230 -3.42 -22.77 2.53
N ASP A 231 -2.64 -23.23 1.56
CA ASP A 231 -1.70 -24.35 1.73
C ASP A 231 -0.38 -23.91 2.43
N ASP A 232 -0.10 -22.61 2.50
CA ASP A 232 1.03 -22.05 3.24
C ASP A 232 0.62 -21.65 4.67
N LEU A 233 0.64 -22.60 5.59
CA LEU A 233 0.31 -22.37 7.00
C LEU A 233 1.28 -21.43 7.72
N GLU A 234 2.40 -21.09 7.11
CA GLU A 234 3.40 -20.18 7.64
C GLU A 234 3.19 -18.73 7.19
N LYS A 235 2.30 -18.51 6.24
CA LYS A 235 1.95 -17.17 5.74
C LYS A 235 1.39 -16.30 6.87
N GLN A 236 1.78 -15.04 6.85
CA GLN A 236 1.28 -14.02 7.78
C GLN A 236 0.63 -12.90 6.97
N TYR A 237 -0.38 -12.28 7.57
CA TYR A 237 -1.08 -11.18 6.91
C TYR A 237 -1.10 -9.95 7.81
N ILE A 238 -0.96 -8.79 7.20
CA ILE A 238 -1.10 -7.49 7.84
C ILE A 238 -2.38 -6.85 7.34
N ILE A 239 -3.14 -6.28 8.25
CA ILE A 239 -4.25 -5.40 7.93
C ILE A 239 -3.95 -4.03 8.55
N SER A 240 -3.81 -3.02 7.71
CA SER A 240 -3.79 -1.63 8.12
C SER A 240 -5.22 -1.10 8.11
N ASP A 241 -6.02 -1.53 9.10
CA ASP A 241 -7.40 -1.08 9.25
C ASP A 241 -7.46 0.13 10.19
N ASN A 242 -7.38 1.31 9.60
CA ASN A 242 -7.47 2.61 10.27
C ASN A 242 -8.70 3.39 9.82
N THR A 243 -9.73 2.67 9.33
CA THR A 243 -10.97 3.28 8.81
C THR A 243 -11.89 3.83 9.91
N GLY A 244 -11.52 3.65 11.17
CA GLY A 244 -12.31 4.08 12.31
C GLY A 244 -13.66 3.35 12.38
N ASN A 245 -14.75 4.13 12.49
CA ASN A 245 -16.11 3.60 12.52
C ASN A 245 -16.80 3.68 11.14
N SER A 246 -16.09 4.04 10.08
CA SER A 246 -16.65 4.09 8.73
C SER A 246 -16.97 2.69 8.21
N ASN A 247 -17.93 2.61 7.28
CA ASN A 247 -18.24 1.35 6.60
C ASN A 247 -17.09 0.97 5.65
N GLY A 248 -16.37 -0.06 5.99
CA GLY A 248 -15.23 -0.53 5.20
C GLY A 248 -14.22 -1.28 6.04
N GLY A 249 -13.07 -1.57 5.46
CA GLY A 249 -12.01 -2.29 6.13
C GLY A 249 -12.36 -3.75 6.43
N SER A 250 -11.78 -4.26 7.50
CA SER A 250 -11.76 -5.69 7.83
C SER A 250 -12.96 -6.20 8.64
N ASP A 251 -13.94 -5.39 8.96
CA ASP A 251 -15.04 -5.75 9.88
C ASP A 251 -15.84 -7.00 9.47
N LYS A 252 -15.84 -7.34 8.19
CA LYS A 252 -16.55 -8.51 7.63
C LYS A 252 -15.63 -9.68 7.28
N LEU A 253 -14.31 -9.50 7.38
CA LEU A 253 -13.34 -10.51 6.99
C LEU A 253 -13.24 -11.61 8.06
N ASP A 254 -13.49 -12.86 7.70
CA ASP A 254 -13.23 -13.99 8.60
C ASP A 254 -11.73 -14.34 8.60
N THR A 255 -11.06 -13.98 9.67
CA THR A 255 -9.62 -14.23 9.86
C THR A 255 -9.32 -15.55 10.57
N LYS A 256 -10.35 -16.33 10.91
CA LYS A 256 -10.17 -17.55 11.70
C LYS A 256 -9.33 -18.60 10.97
N GLY A 257 -8.28 -19.03 11.61
CA GLY A 257 -7.35 -20.03 11.05
C GLY A 257 -6.17 -19.43 10.32
N TYR A 258 -6.13 -18.12 10.11
CA TYR A 258 -5.05 -17.37 9.50
C TYR A 258 -4.25 -16.57 10.53
N ARG A 259 -2.98 -16.29 10.21
CA ARG A 259 -2.10 -15.50 11.06
C ARG A 259 -2.20 -14.04 10.66
N VAL A 260 -3.18 -13.33 11.22
CA VAL A 260 -3.47 -11.94 10.89
C VAL A 260 -3.05 -11.00 12.01
N MET A 261 -2.40 -9.91 11.65
CA MET A 261 -2.10 -8.78 12.51
C MET A 261 -2.87 -7.57 11.99
N ASN A 262 -3.74 -6.99 12.83
CA ASN A 262 -4.62 -5.89 12.46
C ASN A 262 -4.35 -4.68 13.36
N THR A 263 -4.08 -3.50 12.75
CA THR A 263 -3.82 -2.26 13.49
C THR A 263 -5.03 -1.79 14.30
N LYS A 264 -6.25 -2.07 13.86
CA LYS A 264 -7.48 -1.74 14.59
C LYS A 264 -7.56 -2.46 15.94
N GLU A 265 -7.06 -3.70 16.00
CA GLU A 265 -7.09 -4.53 17.20
C GLU A 265 -5.87 -4.34 18.09
N LYS A 266 -4.68 -4.23 17.47
CA LYS A 266 -3.38 -4.31 18.17
C LYS A 266 -2.69 -2.96 18.32
N GLY A 267 -3.22 -1.91 17.72
CA GLY A 267 -2.50 -0.65 17.61
C GLY A 267 -1.38 -0.72 16.57
N MET A 268 -0.36 0.12 16.71
CA MET A 268 0.79 0.12 15.83
C MET A 268 1.50 -1.24 15.82
N LEU A 269 1.74 -1.78 14.63
CA LEU A 269 2.48 -3.03 14.47
C LEU A 269 3.95 -2.73 14.21
N THR A 270 4.82 -3.59 14.73
CA THR A 270 6.25 -3.58 14.40
C THR A 270 6.64 -4.98 13.94
N LEU A 271 7.29 -5.07 12.77
CA LEU A 271 7.83 -6.31 12.26
C LEU A 271 9.34 -6.14 12.09
N ASP A 272 10.10 -6.99 12.73
CA ASP A 272 11.53 -7.15 12.50
C ASP A 272 11.84 -8.46 11.75
N GLU A 273 13.07 -8.63 11.33
CA GLU A 273 13.49 -9.84 10.60
C GLU A 273 13.21 -11.13 11.38
N ASN A 274 13.28 -11.09 12.71
CA ASN A 274 13.01 -12.27 13.53
C ASN A 274 11.53 -12.62 13.52
N GLN A 275 10.65 -11.63 13.66
CA GLN A 275 9.19 -11.83 13.62
C GLN A 275 8.73 -12.32 12.24
N ILE A 276 9.28 -11.75 11.16
CA ILE A 276 9.02 -12.19 9.79
C ILE A 276 9.51 -13.62 9.57
N SER A 277 10.64 -14.00 10.17
CA SER A 277 11.27 -15.32 10.01
C SER A 277 10.70 -16.41 10.92
N GLN A 278 9.86 -16.07 11.90
CA GLN A 278 9.34 -17.07 12.84
C GLN A 278 8.39 -18.06 12.14
N ASN A 279 8.76 -19.33 12.21
CA ASN A 279 7.89 -20.43 11.81
C ASN A 279 6.95 -20.81 12.97
N ARG A 280 5.78 -21.39 12.67
CA ARG A 280 4.93 -22.00 13.71
C ARG A 280 5.77 -22.98 14.54
N LYS A 281 5.86 -22.76 15.85
CA LYS A 281 6.32 -23.81 16.74
C LYS A 281 5.22 -24.86 16.78
N THR A 282 5.42 -26.01 16.14
CA THR A 282 4.57 -27.18 16.30
C THR A 282 4.80 -27.69 17.74
N ILE A 283 3.91 -27.35 18.64
CA ILE A 283 3.87 -28.01 19.95
C ILE A 283 3.26 -29.39 19.68
N GLY A 284 4.06 -30.41 19.92
CA GLY A 284 3.73 -31.79 19.54
C GLY A 284 2.37 -32.26 20.05
N ASN A 285 1.66 -32.97 19.21
CA ASN A 285 0.54 -33.92 19.39
C ASN A 285 -0.59 -33.63 20.39
N LEU A 286 -0.83 -32.40 20.79
CA LEU A 286 -2.05 -32.01 21.50
C LEU A 286 -2.59 -30.76 20.82
N GLY A 287 -3.70 -30.90 20.12
CA GLY A 287 -4.36 -29.90 19.29
C GLY A 287 -4.86 -28.65 20.07
N ILE A 288 -3.92 -27.91 20.64
CA ILE A 288 -4.18 -26.64 21.31
C ILE A 288 -3.29 -25.62 20.60
N TYR A 289 -3.92 -24.72 19.88
CA TYR A 289 -3.26 -23.54 19.32
C TYR A 289 -3.12 -22.51 20.44
N GLU A 290 -1.92 -22.35 21.00
CA GLU A 290 -1.62 -21.16 21.82
C GLU A 290 -1.40 -19.97 20.87
N ILE A 291 -2.29 -19.00 20.97
CA ILE A 291 -2.09 -17.65 20.47
C ILE A 291 -1.10 -17.02 21.44
N PHE A 292 0.09 -16.70 20.96
CA PHE A 292 1.02 -15.91 21.74
C PHE A 292 0.56 -14.44 21.72
N ASP A 293 -0.02 -14.01 22.82
CA ASP A 293 -0.09 -12.61 23.19
C ASP A 293 1.35 -12.13 23.52
N LEU A 294 1.81 -11.12 22.77
CA LEU A 294 2.92 -10.26 23.14
C LEU A 294 2.44 -8.82 23.13
#